data_a1e5734c3508dab48cb64f4a046bd338
#
_entry.id   a1e5734c3508dab48cb64f4a046bd338
#
_cell.length_a   1.000
_cell.length_b   1.000
_cell.length_c   1.000
_cell.angle_alpha   90.00
_cell.angle_beta   90.00
_cell.angle_gamma   90.00
#
_symmetry.space_group_name_H-M   'P 1'
#
loop_
_entity.id
_entity.type
_entity.pdbx_description
1 polymer ?
#
loop_
_entity_poly.entity_id
_entity_poly.type
_entity_poly.pdbx_seq_one_letter_code
_entity_poly.pdbx_strand_id
1 'polypeptide(L)'
;DSMRQMSGSMATDGDGVKPLLELLGHQPVEVVAVAGMSLQTKRLFEDVKQVVNGHCARTNDDIVVTYGSDEVARLWWDCEKAREEFSELRKEERYCISVARTLQDPAIEYAALGRSLLHLPLHPAQRDIDQDALFTIVERAFVNIVNKVGIDINELAVYPHKQAILQYVSGLGPRKAQAIISKIGPGEKVLEARSDLVTKRLCTRTVFVNCASFLRIRPAPMDILDDTRIHPEDYDLARKMALDALDIEDDEDDDGSGRYGRKRSDGPSRYVAEVMNRSPEKLEELDLVKYAEELKRLLDVHKLETLKFIKRELQHPNDDPRREFEQPNDSRVLQMLTGEIVGDTIKEDGTCLVAGT
;
A
#
# COMPACT_ATOMS: atom_id res chain seq x y z
N ASP A 1 19.81 10.16 -17.86
CA ASP A 1 20.89 10.00 -18.87
C ASP A 1 21.81 8.80 -18.67
N SER A 2 21.64 7.95 -17.67
CA SER A 2 22.62 6.90 -17.35
C SER A 2 22.09 5.47 -17.34
N MET A 3 20.92 5.22 -17.87
CA MET A 3 20.46 3.83 -18.09
C MET A 3 20.91 3.33 -19.47
N ARG A 4 22.20 3.08 -19.62
CA ARG A 4 22.70 2.28 -20.75
C ARG A 4 22.35 0.83 -20.49
N GLN A 5 21.80 0.16 -21.51
CA GLN A 5 21.68 -1.31 -21.54
C GLN A 5 22.98 -1.95 -21.09
N MET A 6 22.97 -2.53 -19.91
CA MET A 6 24.07 -3.35 -19.43
C MET A 6 23.84 -4.77 -19.96
N SER A 7 24.11 -4.97 -21.24
CA SER A 7 24.12 -6.30 -21.85
C SER A 7 25.57 -6.82 -21.82
N GLY A 8 25.82 -7.78 -20.95
CA GLY A 8 27.09 -8.47 -20.86
C GLY A 8 27.75 -8.29 -19.50
N SER A 9 28.61 -9.23 -19.15
CA SER A 9 29.41 -9.21 -17.92
C SER A 9 29.97 -7.81 -17.65
N MET A 10 29.61 -7.23 -16.50
CA MET A 10 30.30 -6.06 -15.97
C MET A 10 31.70 -6.52 -15.57
N ALA A 11 32.67 -6.42 -16.46
CA ALA A 11 34.04 -6.53 -16.02
C ALA A 11 34.30 -5.42 -14.98
N THR A 12 34.97 -5.72 -13.91
CA THR A 12 35.22 -4.87 -12.74
C THR A 12 35.87 -3.51 -13.05
N ASP A 13 36.28 -3.29 -14.28
CA ASP A 13 36.85 -2.03 -14.83
C ASP A 13 36.04 -1.47 -16.02
N GLY A 14 34.81 -1.93 -16.27
CA GLY A 14 34.03 -1.55 -17.43
C GLY A 14 33.30 -0.22 -17.32
N ASP A 15 32.97 0.37 -18.46
CA ASP A 15 32.24 1.65 -18.61
C ASP A 15 30.86 1.65 -17.89
N GLY A 16 30.32 0.48 -17.50
CA GLY A 16 29.03 0.35 -16.82
C GLY A 16 29.07 0.55 -15.31
N VAL A 17 30.20 0.34 -14.64
CA VAL A 17 30.32 0.44 -13.18
C VAL A 17 30.31 1.91 -12.72
N LYS A 18 30.96 2.79 -13.47
CA LYS A 18 31.07 4.22 -13.11
C LYS A 18 29.70 4.92 -12.97
N PRO A 19 28.77 4.80 -13.95
CA PRO A 19 27.45 5.42 -13.82
C PRO A 19 26.65 4.89 -12.63
N LEU A 20 26.77 3.60 -12.29
CA LEU A 20 26.11 3.03 -11.11
C LEU A 20 26.69 3.62 -9.82
N LEU A 21 28.00 3.71 -9.69
CA LEU A 21 28.66 4.31 -8.53
C LEU A 21 28.34 5.79 -8.37
N GLU A 22 28.28 6.54 -9.48
CA GLU A 22 27.85 7.94 -9.49
C GLU A 22 26.43 8.11 -9.00
N LEU A 23 25.50 7.23 -9.46
CA LEU A 23 24.11 7.24 -9.01
C LEU A 23 24.00 6.97 -7.50
N LEU A 24 24.69 5.93 -7.01
CA LEU A 24 24.71 5.57 -5.61
C LEU A 24 25.31 6.68 -4.71
N GLY A 25 26.26 7.45 -5.25
CA GLY A 25 26.88 8.57 -4.53
C GLY A 25 26.05 9.85 -4.48
N HIS A 26 25.08 10.02 -5.39
CA HIS A 26 24.28 11.25 -5.49
C HIS A 26 22.86 11.12 -4.92
N GLN A 27 22.34 9.92 -4.78
CA GLN A 27 20.97 9.67 -4.33
C GLN A 27 20.95 8.72 -3.12
N PRO A 28 20.09 8.96 -2.13
CA PRO A 28 19.88 8.00 -1.06
C PRO A 28 19.17 6.75 -1.64
N VAL A 29 19.91 5.66 -1.79
CA VAL A 29 19.43 4.40 -2.34
C VAL A 29 19.39 3.36 -1.21
N GLU A 30 18.25 2.77 -0.97
CA GLU A 30 18.07 1.68 0.02
C GLU A 30 18.10 0.30 -0.66
N VAL A 31 17.55 0.21 -1.88
CA VAL A 31 17.41 -1.06 -2.60
C VAL A 31 17.80 -0.91 -4.07
N VAL A 32 18.55 -1.89 -4.57
CA VAL A 32 18.86 -2.04 -6.01
C VAL A 32 18.17 -3.30 -6.52
N ALA A 33 17.18 -3.14 -7.41
CA ALA A 33 16.47 -4.25 -8.03
C ALA A 33 17.11 -4.63 -9.38
N VAL A 34 17.38 -5.90 -9.57
CA VAL A 34 17.85 -6.46 -10.84
C VAL A 34 16.74 -7.33 -11.42
N ALA A 35 16.31 -7.03 -12.64
CA ALA A 35 15.23 -7.74 -13.32
C ALA A 35 15.59 -8.17 -14.73
N GLY A 36 14.96 -9.23 -15.23
CA GLY A 36 15.11 -9.72 -16.59
C GLY A 36 14.82 -11.22 -16.70
N MET A 37 14.40 -11.66 -17.90
CA MET A 37 14.05 -13.05 -18.21
C MET A 37 15.21 -13.78 -18.90
N SER A 38 16.35 -13.87 -18.28
CA SER A 38 17.44 -14.70 -18.83
C SER A 38 18.42 -15.12 -17.75
N LEU A 39 19.13 -16.20 -18.00
CA LEU A 39 20.22 -16.64 -17.14
C LEU A 39 21.37 -15.62 -17.06
N GLN A 40 21.48 -14.72 -18.03
CA GLN A 40 22.44 -13.60 -17.97
C GLN A 40 22.10 -12.62 -16.84
N THR A 41 20.83 -12.48 -16.47
CA THR A 41 20.41 -11.66 -15.33
C THR A 41 21.04 -12.14 -14.03
N LYS A 42 21.28 -13.45 -13.88
CA LYS A 42 21.98 -13.98 -12.71
C LYS A 42 23.43 -13.48 -12.62
N ARG A 43 24.13 -13.42 -13.75
CA ARG A 43 25.49 -12.84 -13.80
C ARG A 43 25.46 -11.36 -13.49
N LEU A 44 24.55 -10.63 -14.12
CA LEU A 44 24.35 -9.21 -13.82
C LEU A 44 24.07 -8.95 -12.33
N PHE A 45 23.25 -9.81 -11.72
CA PHE A 45 22.95 -9.70 -10.28
C PHE A 45 24.22 -9.86 -9.42
N GLU A 46 25.05 -10.85 -9.70
CA GLU A 46 26.29 -11.07 -8.96
C GLU A 46 27.28 -9.90 -9.17
N ASP A 47 27.41 -9.40 -10.41
CA ASP A 47 28.27 -8.26 -10.73
C ASP A 47 27.80 -6.99 -9.99
N VAL A 48 26.49 -6.69 -10.05
CA VAL A 48 25.88 -5.53 -9.34
C VAL A 48 26.08 -5.67 -7.83
N LYS A 49 25.81 -6.85 -7.28
CA LYS A 49 25.98 -7.12 -5.85
C LYS A 49 27.43 -6.89 -5.40
N GLN A 50 28.42 -7.33 -6.19
CA GLN A 50 29.83 -7.08 -5.91
C GLN A 50 30.17 -5.59 -5.89
N VAL A 51 29.67 -4.82 -6.87
CA VAL A 51 29.90 -3.37 -6.97
C VAL A 51 29.24 -2.64 -5.81
N VAL A 52 27.97 -2.97 -5.48
CA VAL A 52 27.22 -2.34 -4.39
C VAL A 52 27.88 -2.66 -3.03
N ASN A 53 28.27 -3.91 -2.79
CA ASN A 53 28.97 -4.29 -1.56
C ASN A 53 30.30 -3.55 -1.42
N GLY A 54 31.04 -3.36 -2.51
CA GLY A 54 32.26 -2.56 -2.55
C GLY A 54 32.02 -1.07 -2.30
N HIS A 55 30.85 -0.53 -2.66
CA HIS A 55 30.43 0.82 -2.34
C HIS A 55 30.08 0.94 -0.86
N CYS A 56 29.20 0.08 -0.34
CA CYS A 56 28.77 0.04 1.06
C CYS A 56 29.95 -0.08 2.03
N ALA A 57 30.94 -0.89 1.70
CA ALA A 57 32.15 -1.03 2.52
C ALA A 57 32.96 0.27 2.64
N ARG A 58 32.83 1.20 1.68
CA ARG A 58 33.55 2.50 1.69
C ARG A 58 32.73 3.63 2.31
N THR A 59 31.41 3.62 2.11
CA THR A 59 30.49 4.70 2.55
C THR A 59 29.81 4.39 3.87
N ASN A 60 29.81 3.12 4.29
CA ASN A 60 29.04 2.59 5.43
C ASN A 60 27.51 2.70 5.24
N ASP A 61 27.07 2.69 3.98
CA ASP A 61 25.66 2.61 3.62
C ASP A 61 25.18 1.15 3.69
N ASP A 62 23.87 0.96 3.94
CA ASP A 62 23.23 -0.36 3.93
C ASP A 62 22.28 -0.44 2.73
N ILE A 63 22.80 -0.94 1.60
CA ILE A 63 22.05 -1.07 0.35
C ILE A 63 21.79 -2.54 0.05
N VAL A 64 20.52 -2.91 -0.06
CA VAL A 64 20.11 -4.27 -0.38
C VAL A 64 20.03 -4.48 -1.89
N VAL A 65 20.65 -5.55 -2.40
CA VAL A 65 20.48 -5.97 -3.79
C VAL A 65 19.52 -7.15 -3.86
N THR A 66 18.47 -7.04 -4.67
CA THR A 66 17.44 -8.08 -4.80
C THR A 66 17.04 -8.30 -6.26
N TYR A 67 16.40 -9.43 -6.54
CA TYR A 67 15.72 -9.62 -7.82
C TYR A 67 14.36 -8.92 -7.81
N GLY A 68 14.05 -8.17 -8.87
CA GLY A 68 12.75 -7.57 -9.12
C GLY A 68 11.90 -8.42 -10.08
N SER A 69 10.60 -8.56 -9.81
CA SER A 69 9.68 -9.13 -10.79
C SER A 69 9.45 -8.16 -11.95
N ASP A 70 9.57 -8.64 -13.17
CA ASP A 70 9.37 -7.84 -14.37
C ASP A 70 8.04 -8.13 -15.08
N GLU A 71 7.20 -8.97 -14.49
CA GLU A 71 5.93 -9.40 -15.08
C GLU A 71 5.03 -8.21 -15.46
N VAL A 72 4.85 -7.26 -14.55
CA VAL A 72 4.09 -6.03 -14.78
C VAL A 72 4.80 -5.14 -15.79
N ALA A 73 6.11 -4.95 -15.62
CA ALA A 73 6.91 -4.08 -16.45
C ALA A 73 6.85 -4.45 -17.93
N ARG A 74 6.82 -5.74 -18.25
CA ARG A 74 6.69 -6.26 -19.63
C ARG A 74 5.37 -5.94 -20.30
N LEU A 75 4.29 -5.73 -19.54
CA LEU A 75 3.00 -5.30 -20.07
C LEU A 75 2.86 -3.78 -20.09
N TRP A 76 3.48 -3.10 -19.10
CA TRP A 76 3.29 -1.68 -18.90
C TRP A 76 4.21 -0.80 -19.76
N TRP A 77 5.47 -1.18 -19.95
CA TRP A 77 6.54 -0.33 -20.55
C TRP A 77 6.22 0.30 -21.91
N ASP A 78 5.38 -0.33 -22.71
CA ASP A 78 5.00 0.12 -24.04
C ASP A 78 3.48 0.39 -24.19
N CYS A 79 2.72 0.39 -23.07
CA CYS A 79 1.31 0.75 -23.09
C CYS A 79 1.13 2.26 -23.30
N GLU A 80 -0.07 2.66 -23.70
CA GLU A 80 -0.41 4.07 -23.97
C GLU A 80 -0.17 4.95 -22.74
N LYS A 81 -0.59 4.51 -21.55
CA LYS A 81 -0.37 5.23 -20.29
C LYS A 81 1.11 5.48 -19.99
N ALA A 82 1.97 4.48 -20.22
CA ALA A 82 3.40 4.62 -19.99
C ALA A 82 4.05 5.62 -20.97
N ARG A 83 3.55 5.67 -22.22
CA ARG A 83 4.02 6.64 -23.21
C ARG A 83 3.54 8.06 -22.91
N GLU A 84 2.33 8.21 -22.39
CA GLU A 84 1.80 9.52 -21.97
C GLU A 84 2.52 10.03 -20.72
N GLU A 85 2.76 9.18 -19.72
CA GLU A 85 3.42 9.55 -18.47
C GLU A 85 4.91 9.87 -18.68
N PHE A 86 5.60 9.12 -19.56
CA PHE A 86 7.03 9.25 -19.83
C PHE A 86 7.33 9.29 -21.33
N SER A 87 6.82 10.32 -22.01
CA SER A 87 7.00 10.51 -23.46
C SER A 87 8.45 10.63 -23.88
N GLU A 88 9.30 11.26 -23.03
CA GLU A 88 10.71 11.53 -23.30
C GLU A 88 11.63 10.34 -23.02
N LEU A 89 11.13 9.32 -22.27
CA LEU A 89 11.94 8.18 -21.87
C LEU A 89 11.84 7.04 -22.89
N ARG A 90 12.94 6.30 -23.04
CA ARG A 90 12.96 5.07 -23.86
C ARG A 90 12.19 3.95 -23.17
N LYS A 91 11.84 2.92 -23.92
CA LYS A 91 11.12 1.74 -23.42
C LYS A 91 11.84 1.07 -22.24
N GLU A 92 13.14 0.92 -22.34
CA GLU A 92 13.99 0.29 -21.32
C GLU A 92 13.98 1.09 -20.00
N GLU A 93 13.94 2.42 -20.11
CA GLU A 93 13.87 3.29 -18.94
C GLU A 93 12.49 3.18 -18.27
N ARG A 94 11.40 3.15 -19.06
CA ARG A 94 10.04 2.90 -18.54
C ARG A 94 9.92 1.52 -17.90
N TYR A 95 10.56 0.50 -18.48
CA TYR A 95 10.62 -0.83 -17.89
C TYR A 95 11.27 -0.81 -16.49
N CYS A 96 12.42 -0.16 -16.35
CA CYS A 96 13.10 -0.04 -15.05
C CYS A 96 12.24 0.70 -14.01
N ILE A 97 11.54 1.76 -14.42
CA ILE A 97 10.62 2.49 -13.54
C ILE A 97 9.50 1.56 -13.03
N SER A 98 8.88 0.77 -13.92
CA SER A 98 7.82 -0.14 -13.51
C SER A 98 8.33 -1.26 -12.60
N VAL A 99 9.53 -1.79 -12.84
CA VAL A 99 10.15 -2.77 -11.92
C VAL A 99 10.35 -2.16 -10.53
N ALA A 100 10.88 -0.93 -10.46
CA ALA A 100 11.08 -0.25 -9.18
C ALA A 100 9.77 0.02 -8.45
N ARG A 101 8.74 0.51 -9.15
CA ARG A 101 7.40 0.74 -8.59
C ARG A 101 6.75 -0.56 -8.12
N THR A 102 6.90 -1.65 -8.87
CA THR A 102 6.38 -2.97 -8.49
C THR A 102 7.03 -3.47 -7.20
N LEU A 103 8.31 -3.16 -6.98
CA LEU A 103 9.00 -3.49 -5.74
C LEU A 103 8.52 -2.65 -4.55
N GLN A 104 8.25 -1.35 -4.78
CA GLN A 104 7.76 -0.44 -3.75
C GLN A 104 6.33 -0.77 -3.30
N ASP A 105 5.40 -0.90 -4.24
CA ASP A 105 4.03 -1.31 -3.96
C ASP A 105 3.44 -2.10 -5.14
N PRO A 106 3.51 -3.43 -5.08
CA PRO A 106 3.00 -4.29 -6.14
C PRO A 106 1.50 -4.09 -6.40
N ALA A 107 0.69 -3.83 -5.37
CA ALA A 107 -0.76 -3.69 -5.53
C ALA A 107 -1.12 -2.52 -6.46
N ILE A 108 -0.37 -1.42 -6.41
CA ILE A 108 -0.57 -0.24 -7.25
C ILE A 108 -0.26 -0.56 -8.71
N GLU A 109 0.88 -1.16 -8.97
CA GLU A 109 1.32 -1.45 -10.34
C GLU A 109 0.45 -2.54 -11.01
N TYR A 110 0.07 -3.58 -10.27
CA TYR A 110 -0.90 -4.56 -10.77
C TYR A 110 -2.27 -3.93 -11.03
N ALA A 111 -2.75 -3.04 -10.16
CA ALA A 111 -4.00 -2.31 -10.36
C ALA A 111 -3.98 -1.41 -11.61
N ALA A 112 -2.83 -0.83 -11.94
CA ALA A 112 -2.67 0.03 -13.12
C ALA A 112 -2.84 -0.73 -14.45
N LEU A 113 -2.54 -2.03 -14.49
CA LEU A 113 -2.76 -2.89 -15.66
C LEU A 113 -4.24 -3.09 -15.98
N GLY A 114 -5.13 -3.01 -14.99
CA GLY A 114 -6.55 -3.26 -15.18
C GLY A 114 -6.79 -4.64 -15.83
N ARG A 115 -7.54 -4.67 -16.93
CA ARG A 115 -7.86 -5.94 -17.64
C ARG A 115 -6.63 -6.62 -18.28
N SER A 116 -5.57 -5.88 -18.57
CA SER A 116 -4.33 -6.44 -19.10
C SER A 116 -3.64 -7.41 -18.12
N LEU A 117 -4.00 -7.36 -16.84
CA LEU A 117 -3.54 -8.29 -15.82
C LEU A 117 -3.88 -9.75 -16.15
N LEU A 118 -4.94 -10.00 -16.91
CA LEU A 118 -5.31 -11.35 -17.37
C LEU A 118 -4.27 -11.98 -18.32
N HIS A 119 -3.37 -11.19 -18.90
CA HIS A 119 -2.27 -11.67 -19.72
C HIS A 119 -1.06 -12.15 -18.91
N LEU A 120 -1.04 -11.87 -17.61
CA LEU A 120 0.00 -12.42 -16.73
C LEU A 120 -0.25 -13.91 -16.50
N PRO A 121 0.80 -14.74 -16.58
CA PRO A 121 0.70 -16.16 -16.32
C PRO A 121 0.66 -16.44 -14.81
N LEU A 122 -0.50 -16.26 -14.18
CA LEU A 122 -0.66 -16.42 -12.73
C LEU A 122 -0.80 -17.89 -12.31
N HIS A 123 -1.46 -18.69 -13.13
CA HIS A 123 -1.69 -20.12 -12.85
C HIS A 123 -1.86 -20.91 -14.15
N PRO A 124 -1.38 -22.16 -14.23
CA PRO A 124 -1.51 -23.00 -15.43
C PRO A 124 -2.96 -23.18 -15.90
N ALA A 125 -3.90 -23.39 -14.97
CA ALA A 125 -5.33 -23.57 -15.26
C ALA A 125 -6.06 -22.28 -15.65
N GLN A 126 -5.40 -21.14 -15.70
CA GLN A 126 -6.01 -19.83 -16.07
C GLN A 126 -6.63 -19.87 -17.47
N ARG A 127 -6.05 -20.66 -18.37
CA ARG A 127 -6.52 -20.78 -19.77
C ARG A 127 -7.87 -21.49 -19.90
N ASP A 128 -8.24 -22.27 -18.89
CA ASP A 128 -9.48 -23.06 -18.88
C ASP A 128 -10.66 -22.28 -18.25
N ILE A 129 -10.41 -21.09 -17.75
CA ILE A 129 -11.40 -20.24 -17.08
C ILE A 129 -11.87 -19.13 -18.03
N ASP A 130 -13.17 -18.87 -18.02
CA ASP A 130 -13.74 -17.71 -18.72
C ASP A 130 -13.08 -16.41 -18.24
N GLN A 131 -12.65 -15.57 -19.20
CA GLN A 131 -11.87 -14.36 -18.87
C GLN A 131 -12.67 -13.33 -18.08
N ASP A 132 -13.98 -13.21 -18.31
CA ASP A 132 -14.82 -12.26 -17.58
C ASP A 132 -15.05 -12.73 -16.14
N ALA A 133 -15.24 -14.03 -15.94
CA ALA A 133 -15.30 -14.64 -14.63
C ALA A 133 -13.98 -14.46 -13.85
N LEU A 134 -12.85 -14.73 -14.51
CA LEU A 134 -11.52 -14.54 -13.94
C LEU A 134 -11.28 -13.08 -13.55
N PHE A 135 -11.60 -12.14 -14.43
CA PHE A 135 -11.46 -10.71 -14.14
C PHE A 135 -12.29 -10.30 -12.92
N THR A 136 -13.53 -10.78 -12.84
CA THR A 136 -14.39 -10.51 -11.68
C THR A 136 -13.79 -11.01 -10.36
N ILE A 137 -13.16 -12.17 -10.38
CA ILE A 137 -12.48 -12.74 -9.18
C ILE A 137 -11.28 -11.88 -8.82
N VAL A 138 -10.49 -11.48 -9.79
CA VAL A 138 -9.31 -10.61 -9.59
C VAL A 138 -9.73 -9.24 -9.04
N GLU A 139 -10.78 -8.61 -9.61
CA GLU A 139 -11.31 -7.35 -9.09
C GLU A 139 -11.73 -7.47 -7.61
N ARG A 140 -12.42 -8.56 -7.25
CA ARG A 140 -12.79 -8.83 -5.85
C ARG A 140 -11.57 -8.98 -4.95
N ALA A 141 -10.51 -9.63 -5.42
CA ALA A 141 -9.26 -9.74 -4.67
C ALA A 141 -8.64 -8.36 -4.43
N PHE A 142 -8.59 -7.49 -5.44
CA PHE A 142 -8.13 -6.11 -5.29
C PHE A 142 -8.98 -5.32 -4.29
N VAL A 143 -10.31 -5.38 -4.42
CA VAL A 143 -11.21 -4.71 -3.46
C VAL A 143 -10.94 -5.18 -2.04
N ASN A 144 -10.75 -6.48 -1.82
CA ASN A 144 -10.47 -7.02 -0.50
C ASN A 144 -9.13 -6.52 0.07
N ILE A 145 -8.07 -6.49 -0.74
CA ILE A 145 -6.74 -6.01 -0.31
C ILE A 145 -6.79 -4.52 -0.02
N VAL A 146 -7.33 -3.74 -0.95
CA VAL A 146 -7.41 -2.27 -0.84
C VAL A 146 -8.21 -1.85 0.39
N ASN A 147 -9.33 -2.51 0.66
CA ASN A 147 -10.14 -2.18 1.84
C ASN A 147 -9.49 -2.63 3.16
N LYS A 148 -8.62 -3.63 3.14
CA LYS A 148 -7.85 -4.03 4.32
C LYS A 148 -6.70 -3.07 4.65
N VAL A 149 -6.03 -2.55 3.63
CA VAL A 149 -4.86 -1.65 3.78
C VAL A 149 -5.28 -0.19 3.94
N GLY A 150 -6.34 0.21 3.22
CA GLY A 150 -6.73 1.61 3.06
C GLY A 150 -5.86 2.34 2.04
N ILE A 151 -6.32 3.52 1.61
CA ILE A 151 -5.62 4.36 0.63
C ILE A 151 -5.49 5.78 1.13
N ASP A 152 -4.30 6.34 1.10
CA ASP A 152 -4.07 7.77 1.31
C ASP A 152 -4.49 8.57 0.08
N ILE A 153 -5.56 9.35 0.23
CA ILE A 153 -6.11 10.13 -0.88
C ILE A 153 -5.23 11.32 -1.26
N ASN A 154 -4.47 11.89 -0.31
CA ASN A 154 -3.55 12.99 -0.59
C ASN A 154 -2.35 12.50 -1.41
N GLU A 155 -1.89 11.29 -1.15
CA GLU A 155 -0.82 10.66 -1.93
C GLU A 155 -1.21 10.46 -3.40
N LEU A 156 -2.50 10.13 -3.67
CA LEU A 156 -3.00 10.01 -5.05
C LEU A 156 -3.02 11.33 -5.82
N ALA A 157 -3.12 12.46 -5.11
CA ALA A 157 -3.04 13.78 -5.73
C ALA A 157 -1.61 14.13 -6.15
N VAL A 158 -0.62 13.67 -5.39
CA VAL A 158 0.81 13.89 -5.66
C VAL A 158 1.35 12.92 -6.70
N TYR A 159 0.94 11.64 -6.64
CA TYR A 159 1.47 10.55 -7.47
C TYR A 159 0.43 10.00 -8.45
N PRO A 160 0.39 10.48 -9.70
CA PRO A 160 -0.63 10.05 -10.68
C PRO A 160 -0.64 8.55 -10.96
N HIS A 161 0.51 7.87 -10.93
CA HIS A 161 0.58 6.42 -11.15
C HIS A 161 -0.19 5.61 -10.09
N LYS A 162 -0.35 6.15 -8.87
CA LYS A 162 -1.09 5.49 -7.79
C LYS A 162 -2.62 5.62 -7.93
N GLN A 163 -3.11 6.49 -8.80
CA GLN A 163 -4.55 6.79 -8.91
C GLN A 163 -5.40 5.60 -9.33
N ALA A 164 -4.84 4.66 -10.09
CA ALA A 164 -5.56 3.49 -10.58
C ALA A 164 -6.15 2.60 -9.46
N ILE A 165 -5.55 2.61 -8.28
CA ILE A 165 -6.01 1.78 -7.16
C ILE A 165 -7.32 2.28 -6.53
N LEU A 166 -7.64 3.57 -6.67
CA LEU A 166 -8.83 4.19 -6.06
C LEU A 166 -10.14 3.55 -6.54
N GLN A 167 -10.18 3.02 -7.75
CA GLN A 167 -11.38 2.35 -8.30
C GLN A 167 -11.77 1.08 -7.53
N TYR A 168 -10.83 0.48 -6.80
CA TYR A 168 -11.05 -0.74 -6.03
C TYR A 168 -11.49 -0.46 -4.58
N VAL A 169 -11.62 0.79 -4.18
CA VAL A 169 -12.24 1.17 -2.90
C VAL A 169 -13.73 0.86 -2.95
N SER A 170 -14.24 0.18 -1.92
CA SER A 170 -15.68 -0.12 -1.81
C SER A 170 -16.51 1.16 -1.92
N GLY A 171 -17.56 1.11 -2.72
CA GLY A 171 -18.45 2.24 -2.97
C GLY A 171 -18.01 3.20 -4.09
N LEU A 172 -16.76 3.13 -4.58
CA LEU A 172 -16.27 4.03 -5.62
C LEU A 172 -16.48 3.45 -7.03
N GLY A 173 -15.66 2.51 -7.45
CA GLY A 173 -15.62 2.05 -8.83
C GLY A 173 -14.98 3.06 -9.81
N PRO A 174 -14.74 2.68 -11.09
CA PRO A 174 -13.92 3.47 -12.02
C PRO A 174 -14.41 4.89 -12.25
N ARG A 175 -15.73 5.06 -12.50
CA ARG A 175 -16.30 6.38 -12.81
C ARG A 175 -16.22 7.37 -11.65
N LYS A 176 -16.50 6.90 -10.41
CA LYS A 176 -16.46 7.75 -9.23
C LYS A 176 -15.03 8.08 -8.83
N ALA A 177 -14.12 7.09 -8.92
CA ALA A 177 -12.70 7.30 -8.70
C ALA A 177 -12.15 8.37 -9.63
N GLN A 178 -12.40 8.26 -10.93
CA GLN A 178 -11.99 9.27 -11.91
C GLN A 178 -12.57 10.66 -11.62
N ALA A 179 -13.84 10.74 -11.20
CA ALA A 179 -14.49 12.00 -10.85
C ALA A 179 -13.85 12.66 -9.62
N ILE A 180 -13.42 11.87 -8.62
CA ILE A 180 -12.71 12.37 -7.44
C ILE A 180 -11.33 12.89 -7.86
N ILE A 181 -10.55 12.09 -8.59
CA ILE A 181 -9.22 12.44 -9.08
C ILE A 181 -9.24 13.76 -9.87
N SER A 182 -10.18 13.88 -10.82
CA SER A 182 -10.33 15.09 -11.65
C SER A 182 -10.60 16.36 -10.85
N LYS A 183 -11.29 16.23 -9.70
CA LYS A 183 -11.63 17.37 -8.84
C LYS A 183 -10.53 17.73 -7.86
N ILE A 184 -9.77 16.74 -7.38
CA ILE A 184 -8.63 17.00 -6.49
C ILE A 184 -7.56 17.76 -7.26
N GLY A 185 -7.34 17.40 -8.55
CA GLY A 185 -6.30 18.00 -9.39
C GLY A 185 -4.88 17.63 -8.94
N PRO A 186 -3.87 17.91 -9.75
CA PRO A 186 -2.48 17.63 -9.39
C PRO A 186 -1.96 18.66 -8.37
N GLY A 187 -1.58 18.20 -7.20
CA GLY A 187 -0.67 18.92 -6.30
C GLY A 187 -1.23 20.06 -5.42
N GLU A 188 -2.49 20.49 -5.57
CA GLU A 188 -2.91 21.75 -4.94
C GLU A 188 -3.87 21.63 -3.72
N LYS A 189 -4.51 20.49 -3.52
CA LYS A 189 -5.55 20.40 -2.48
C LYS A 189 -5.31 19.23 -1.55
N VAL A 190 -4.48 19.45 -0.57
CA VAL A 190 -4.38 18.56 0.57
C VAL A 190 -5.73 18.57 1.31
N LEU A 191 -6.29 17.37 1.50
CA LEU A 191 -7.46 17.19 2.35
C LEU A 191 -6.97 17.12 3.81
N GLU A 192 -7.62 17.86 4.69
CA GLU A 192 -7.26 17.89 6.12
C GLU A 192 -8.13 16.95 6.94
N ALA A 193 -9.33 16.65 6.44
CA ALA A 193 -10.28 15.75 7.08
C ALA A 193 -11.06 14.92 6.06
N ARG A 194 -11.54 13.74 6.48
CA ARG A 194 -12.45 12.92 5.65
C ARG A 194 -13.72 13.66 5.25
N SER A 195 -14.25 14.54 6.13
CA SER A 195 -15.41 15.38 5.85
C SER A 195 -15.24 16.27 4.62
N ASP A 196 -13.99 16.61 4.26
CA ASP A 196 -13.66 17.40 3.07
C ASP A 196 -14.14 16.72 1.77
N LEU A 197 -14.20 15.41 1.74
CA LEU A 197 -14.74 14.66 0.61
C LEU A 197 -16.19 15.08 0.26
N VAL A 198 -16.97 15.42 1.27
CA VAL A 198 -18.35 15.86 1.09
C VAL A 198 -18.44 17.39 0.99
N THR A 199 -17.75 18.14 1.86
CA THR A 199 -17.79 19.61 1.90
C THR A 199 -17.22 20.23 0.63
N LYS A 200 -16.13 19.68 0.10
CA LYS A 200 -15.53 20.07 -1.20
C LYS A 200 -16.24 19.42 -2.40
N ARG A 201 -17.35 18.70 -2.19
CA ARG A 201 -18.17 18.05 -3.21
C ARG A 201 -17.39 17.08 -4.10
N LEU A 202 -16.40 16.40 -3.55
CA LEU A 202 -15.65 15.35 -4.27
C LEU A 202 -16.52 14.12 -4.46
N CYS A 203 -17.32 13.76 -3.46
CA CYS A 203 -18.32 12.70 -3.55
C CYS A 203 -19.65 13.12 -2.89
N THR A 204 -20.68 12.31 -3.11
CA THR A 204 -21.98 12.48 -2.44
C THR A 204 -21.96 11.84 -1.06
N ARG A 205 -22.86 12.26 -0.15
CA ARG A 205 -22.98 11.67 1.20
C ARG A 205 -23.15 10.15 1.18
N THR A 206 -23.99 9.63 0.28
CA THR A 206 -24.20 8.18 0.16
C THR A 206 -22.91 7.44 -0.25
N VAL A 207 -22.12 8.03 -1.16
CA VAL A 207 -20.84 7.45 -1.57
C VAL A 207 -19.84 7.51 -0.42
N PHE A 208 -19.81 8.65 0.29
CA PHE A 208 -18.93 8.86 1.44
C PHE A 208 -19.13 7.79 2.51
N VAL A 209 -20.37 7.52 2.93
CA VAL A 209 -20.68 6.48 3.93
C VAL A 209 -20.13 5.11 3.52
N ASN A 210 -20.09 4.79 2.22
CA ASN A 210 -19.61 3.50 1.76
C ASN A 210 -18.08 3.40 1.62
N CYS A 211 -17.36 4.52 1.50
CA CYS A 211 -15.92 4.51 1.22
C CYS A 211 -15.05 5.14 2.32
N ALA A 212 -15.64 5.87 3.27
CA ALA A 212 -14.91 6.69 4.22
C ALA A 212 -13.89 5.92 5.05
N SER A 213 -14.21 4.70 5.52
CA SER A 213 -13.29 3.87 6.32
C SER A 213 -12.03 3.43 5.55
N PHE A 214 -12.08 3.43 4.22
CA PHE A 214 -11.01 2.93 3.38
C PHE A 214 -10.15 4.05 2.78
N LEU A 215 -10.54 5.31 3.01
CA LEU A 215 -9.81 6.49 2.58
C LEU A 215 -9.12 7.13 3.79
N ARG A 216 -7.82 7.22 3.74
CA ARG A 216 -6.99 7.79 4.79
C ARG A 216 -6.58 9.20 4.43
N ILE A 217 -6.39 10.02 5.45
CA ILE A 217 -5.88 11.39 5.32
C ILE A 217 -4.52 11.46 6.00
N ARG A 218 -3.47 11.73 5.24
CA ARG A 218 -2.10 11.88 5.71
C ARG A 218 -1.46 13.14 5.13
N PRO A 219 -0.35 13.65 5.67
CA PRO A 219 0.39 13.18 6.84
C PRO A 219 -0.14 13.71 8.19
N ALA A 220 -0.94 14.76 8.21
CA ALA A 220 -1.41 15.40 9.42
C ALA A 220 -2.91 15.67 9.33
N PRO A 221 -3.77 14.68 9.61
CA PRO A 221 -5.21 14.86 9.62
C PRO A 221 -5.63 15.81 10.75
N MET A 222 -6.74 16.54 10.56
CA MET A 222 -7.34 17.36 11.62
C MET A 222 -7.80 16.50 12.81
N ASP A 223 -8.27 15.28 12.54
CA ASP A 223 -8.60 14.26 13.53
C ASP A 223 -7.76 13.00 13.26
N ILE A 224 -7.05 12.51 14.27
CA ILE A 224 -6.20 11.31 14.15
C ILE A 224 -6.98 10.09 13.64
N LEU A 225 -8.29 10.03 13.93
CA LEU A 225 -9.17 8.95 13.45
C LEU A 225 -9.31 8.93 11.93
N ASP A 226 -9.06 10.04 11.24
CA ASP A 226 -9.07 10.12 9.78
C ASP A 226 -7.89 9.38 9.12
N ASP A 227 -6.86 9.00 9.87
CA ASP A 227 -5.80 8.09 9.41
C ASP A 227 -6.02 6.63 9.86
N THR A 228 -7.17 6.28 10.42
CA THR A 228 -7.50 4.92 10.84
C THR A 228 -8.55 4.31 9.90
N ARG A 229 -8.85 3.00 10.04
CA ARG A 229 -9.94 2.33 9.30
C ARG A 229 -11.30 2.43 10.00
N ILE A 230 -11.37 3.16 11.13
CA ILE A 230 -12.63 3.37 11.86
C ILE A 230 -13.56 4.25 11.02
N HIS A 231 -14.83 3.85 10.94
CA HIS A 231 -15.82 4.63 10.20
C HIS A 231 -16.18 5.93 10.94
N PRO A 232 -16.38 7.06 10.24
CA PRO A 232 -16.74 8.32 10.90
C PRO A 232 -17.99 8.27 11.79
N GLU A 233 -18.93 7.37 11.51
CA GLU A 233 -20.09 7.14 12.36
C GLU A 233 -19.77 6.51 13.72
N ASP A 234 -18.60 5.89 13.85
CA ASP A 234 -18.17 5.23 15.08
C ASP A 234 -17.06 6.02 15.81
N TYR A 235 -16.75 7.25 15.38
CA TYR A 235 -15.73 8.09 16.03
C TYR A 235 -16.04 8.40 17.49
N ASP A 236 -17.29 8.71 17.81
CA ASP A 236 -17.70 8.96 19.18
C ASP A 236 -17.53 7.72 20.06
N LEU A 237 -17.78 6.54 19.49
CA LEU A 237 -17.56 5.27 20.17
C LEU A 237 -16.06 5.02 20.43
N ALA A 238 -15.20 5.32 19.45
CA ALA A 238 -13.75 5.21 19.61
C ALA A 238 -13.19 6.19 20.64
N ARG A 239 -13.68 7.43 20.65
CA ARG A 239 -13.32 8.45 21.64
C ARG A 239 -13.73 8.03 23.06
N LYS A 240 -14.96 7.53 23.22
CA LYS A 240 -15.43 7.03 24.50
C LYS A 240 -14.60 5.83 24.99
N MET A 241 -14.31 4.87 24.13
CA MET A 241 -13.42 3.75 24.48
C MET A 241 -12.03 4.22 24.93
N ALA A 242 -11.50 5.27 24.32
CA ALA A 242 -10.21 5.85 24.72
C ALA A 242 -10.27 6.54 26.08
N LEU A 243 -11.35 7.26 26.40
CA LEU A 243 -11.59 7.87 27.71
C LEU A 243 -11.72 6.81 28.80
N ASP A 244 -12.55 5.80 28.57
CA ASP A 244 -12.75 4.69 29.52
C ASP A 244 -11.43 3.92 29.78
N ALA A 245 -10.62 3.70 28.74
CA ALA A 245 -9.31 3.04 28.89
C ALA A 245 -8.30 3.88 29.72
N LEU A 246 -8.45 5.21 29.71
CA LEU A 246 -7.59 6.10 30.50
C LEU A 246 -8.13 6.38 31.90
N ASP A 247 -9.30 5.81 32.28
CA ASP A 247 -10.02 6.10 33.53
C ASP A 247 -10.32 7.61 33.71
N ILE A 248 -10.65 8.29 32.62
CA ILE A 248 -11.02 9.71 32.64
C ILE A 248 -12.53 9.80 32.60
N GLU A 249 -13.14 10.40 33.65
CA GLU A 249 -14.56 10.70 33.65
C GLU A 249 -14.88 11.75 32.56
N ASP A 250 -15.90 11.50 31.76
CA ASP A 250 -16.44 12.47 30.81
C ASP A 250 -17.07 13.60 31.64
N ASP A 251 -16.35 14.71 31.81
CA ASP A 251 -16.92 15.93 32.34
C ASP A 251 -17.90 16.49 31.30
N GLU A 252 -19.19 16.07 31.37
CA GLU A 252 -20.27 16.54 30.50
C GLU A 252 -20.47 18.06 30.59
N ASP A 253 -19.81 18.73 31.55
CA ASP A 253 -19.95 20.15 31.88
C ASP A 253 -18.84 21.07 31.32
N ASP A 254 -18.20 20.77 30.19
CA ASP A 254 -17.37 21.78 29.51
C ASP A 254 -18.26 22.74 28.71
N ASP A 255 -19.01 23.58 29.46
CA ASP A 255 -19.85 24.66 28.96
C ASP A 255 -19.09 25.82 28.30
N GLY A 256 -17.89 25.59 27.83
CA GLY A 256 -17.11 26.60 27.10
C GLY A 256 -16.58 27.77 27.95
N SER A 257 -16.82 27.80 29.27
CA SER A 257 -16.29 28.83 30.16
C SER A 257 -15.00 28.38 30.86
N GLY A 258 -13.94 28.27 30.05
CA GLY A 258 -12.62 27.82 30.51
C GLY A 258 -12.05 28.65 31.66
N ARG A 259 -12.09 28.12 32.89
CA ARG A 259 -11.47 28.70 34.08
C ARG A 259 -10.07 28.15 34.42
N TYR A 260 -9.54 27.21 33.62
CA TYR A 260 -8.14 26.83 33.72
C TYR A 260 -7.53 26.75 32.32
N GLY A 261 -6.62 27.68 32.07
CA GLY A 261 -5.94 27.96 30.80
C GLY A 261 -5.10 26.81 30.21
N ARG A 262 -5.73 25.69 29.83
CA ARG A 262 -5.14 24.74 28.89
C ARG A 262 -5.66 25.08 27.51
N LYS A 263 -4.75 25.59 26.68
CA LYS A 263 -5.00 25.93 25.28
C LYS A 263 -5.66 24.76 24.56
N ARG A 264 -6.82 24.99 23.93
CA ARG A 264 -7.45 24.15 22.90
C ARG A 264 -6.57 24.05 21.66
N SER A 265 -5.34 23.50 21.79
CA SER A 265 -4.47 23.22 20.66
C SER A 265 -4.56 21.76 20.22
N ASP A 266 -5.19 20.91 21.04
CA ASP A 266 -5.29 19.49 20.77
C ASP A 266 -6.67 19.19 20.17
N GLY A 267 -6.68 18.56 18.99
CA GLY A 267 -7.90 18.25 18.24
C GLY A 267 -8.91 17.37 18.99
N PRO A 268 -10.07 17.10 18.39
CA PRO A 268 -11.21 16.44 19.04
C PRO A 268 -10.91 15.03 19.58
N SER A 269 -9.82 14.39 19.15
CA SER A 269 -9.45 13.01 19.51
C SER A 269 -8.11 12.91 20.25
N ARG A 270 -7.76 13.90 21.10
CA ARG A 270 -6.48 13.90 21.83
C ARG A 270 -6.27 12.65 22.71
N TYR A 271 -7.32 12.16 23.37
CA TYR A 271 -7.25 10.97 24.21
C TYR A 271 -7.06 9.70 23.38
N VAL A 272 -7.65 9.68 22.18
CA VAL A 272 -7.39 8.61 21.19
C VAL A 272 -5.92 8.60 20.81
N ALA A 273 -5.34 9.77 20.52
CA ALA A 273 -3.91 9.89 20.21
C ALA A 273 -3.02 9.48 21.39
N GLU A 274 -3.42 9.77 22.62
CA GLU A 274 -2.70 9.36 23.81
C GLU A 274 -2.71 7.84 24.00
N VAL A 275 -3.87 7.20 23.83
CA VAL A 275 -4.00 5.73 23.89
C VAL A 275 -3.20 5.08 22.78
N MET A 276 -3.34 5.52 21.53
CA MET A 276 -2.64 4.92 20.39
C MET A 276 -1.12 5.02 20.51
N ASN A 277 -0.59 6.14 21.01
CA ASN A 277 0.86 6.39 21.00
C ASN A 277 1.57 5.99 22.29
N ARG A 278 0.87 5.95 23.43
CA ARG A 278 1.51 5.79 24.75
C ARG A 278 1.04 4.58 25.54
N SER A 279 -0.23 4.20 25.40
CA SER A 279 -0.83 3.20 26.30
C SER A 279 -1.84 2.30 25.58
N PRO A 280 -1.48 1.65 24.45
CA PRO A 280 -2.40 0.79 23.72
C PRO A 280 -2.82 -0.45 24.54
N GLU A 281 -2.00 -0.88 25.50
CA GLU A 281 -2.25 -1.99 26.42
C GLU A 281 -3.47 -1.75 27.33
N LYS A 282 -3.77 -0.52 27.68
CA LYS A 282 -4.94 -0.19 28.53
C LYS A 282 -6.28 -0.58 27.89
N LEU A 283 -6.33 -0.65 26.58
CA LEU A 283 -7.52 -1.14 25.86
C LEU A 283 -7.80 -2.62 26.13
N GLU A 284 -6.80 -3.40 26.60
CA GLU A 284 -7.02 -4.81 26.98
C GLU A 284 -7.90 -4.97 28.22
N GLU A 285 -7.89 -4.01 29.11
CA GLU A 285 -8.64 -4.02 30.35
C GLU A 285 -10.15 -3.79 30.16
N LEU A 286 -10.54 -3.28 28.97
CA LEU A 286 -11.95 -3.02 28.66
C LEU A 286 -12.76 -4.30 28.43
N ASP A 287 -13.83 -4.47 29.19
CA ASP A 287 -14.82 -5.54 28.98
C ASP A 287 -15.79 -5.19 27.84
N LEU A 288 -15.39 -5.55 26.63
CA LEU A 288 -16.17 -5.24 25.42
C LEU A 288 -17.56 -5.91 25.40
N VAL A 289 -17.75 -7.00 26.13
CA VAL A 289 -19.05 -7.70 26.18
C VAL A 289 -20.05 -6.86 26.98
N LYS A 290 -19.66 -6.41 28.18
CA LYS A 290 -20.50 -5.50 28.98
C LYS A 290 -20.80 -4.21 28.23
N TYR A 291 -19.79 -3.66 27.56
CA TYR A 291 -19.94 -2.45 26.75
C TYR A 291 -20.95 -2.64 25.62
N ALA A 292 -20.92 -3.78 24.93
CA ALA A 292 -21.88 -4.11 23.88
C ALA A 292 -23.30 -4.30 24.43
N GLU A 293 -23.43 -4.88 25.63
CA GLU A 293 -24.74 -5.03 26.31
C GLU A 293 -25.34 -3.67 26.70
N GLU A 294 -24.54 -2.76 27.19
CA GLU A 294 -24.97 -1.38 27.49
C GLU A 294 -25.42 -0.63 26.23
N LEU A 295 -24.66 -0.70 25.16
CA LEU A 295 -25.04 -0.12 23.86
C LEU A 295 -26.35 -0.73 23.34
N LYS A 296 -26.55 -2.03 23.52
CA LYS A 296 -27.79 -2.69 23.14
C LYS A 296 -28.98 -2.18 23.94
N ARG A 297 -28.81 -1.92 25.24
CA ARG A 297 -29.88 -1.35 26.10
C ARG A 297 -30.22 0.09 25.71
N LEU A 298 -29.20 0.89 25.34
CA LEU A 298 -29.39 2.33 25.06
C LEU A 298 -29.85 2.60 23.62
N LEU A 299 -29.31 1.87 22.65
CA LEU A 299 -29.48 2.15 21.22
C LEU A 299 -30.16 1.02 20.44
N ASP A 300 -30.50 -0.09 21.11
CA ASP A 300 -31.02 -1.34 20.49
C ASP A 300 -30.14 -1.89 19.34
N VAL A 301 -28.83 -1.62 19.39
CA VAL A 301 -27.87 -2.04 18.38
C VAL A 301 -26.77 -2.91 18.99
N HIS A 302 -26.52 -4.08 18.41
CA HIS A 302 -25.48 -4.98 18.86
C HIS A 302 -24.18 -4.69 18.08
N LYS A 303 -23.21 -3.99 18.70
CA LYS A 303 -21.97 -3.54 18.06
C LYS A 303 -20.71 -4.25 18.56
N LEU A 304 -20.79 -5.48 19.08
CA LEU A 304 -19.64 -6.17 19.66
C LEU A 304 -18.45 -6.30 18.66
N GLU A 305 -18.73 -6.68 17.43
CA GLU A 305 -17.68 -6.83 16.41
C GLU A 305 -17.07 -5.47 16.01
N THR A 306 -17.88 -4.41 15.99
CA THR A 306 -17.39 -3.05 15.79
C THR A 306 -16.46 -2.62 16.93
N LEU A 307 -16.81 -2.89 18.17
CA LEU A 307 -15.95 -2.59 19.34
C LEU A 307 -14.62 -3.35 19.28
N LYS A 308 -14.65 -4.64 18.94
CA LYS A 308 -13.43 -5.44 18.74
C LYS A 308 -12.55 -4.86 17.62
N PHE A 309 -13.17 -4.42 16.53
CA PHE A 309 -12.47 -3.80 15.41
C PHE A 309 -11.85 -2.46 15.83
N ILE A 310 -12.60 -1.59 16.52
CA ILE A 310 -12.10 -0.33 17.03
C ILE A 310 -10.93 -0.55 17.98
N LYS A 311 -11.06 -1.47 18.95
CA LYS A 311 -9.98 -1.82 19.86
C LYS A 311 -8.70 -2.22 19.11
N ARG A 312 -8.82 -3.17 18.17
CA ARG A 312 -7.69 -3.62 17.37
C ARG A 312 -7.06 -2.49 16.56
N GLU A 313 -7.87 -1.64 15.95
CA GLU A 313 -7.39 -0.53 15.13
C GLU A 313 -6.71 0.56 15.96
N LEU A 314 -7.15 0.80 17.20
CA LEU A 314 -6.50 1.72 18.12
C LEU A 314 -5.19 1.16 18.70
N GLN A 315 -5.09 -0.16 18.87
CA GLN A 315 -3.87 -0.83 19.34
C GLN A 315 -2.80 -0.93 18.23
N HIS A 316 -3.23 -1.28 17.03
CA HIS A 316 -2.38 -1.49 15.87
C HIS A 316 -2.96 -0.73 14.66
N PRO A 317 -2.77 0.60 14.63
CA PRO A 317 -3.36 1.43 13.59
C PRO A 317 -2.81 1.03 12.22
N ASN A 318 -3.73 0.78 11.30
CA ASN A 318 -3.40 0.43 9.91
C ASN A 318 -2.52 -0.81 9.75
N ASP A 319 -2.71 -1.80 10.62
CA ASP A 319 -2.06 -3.10 10.50
C ASP A 319 -2.21 -3.65 9.07
N ASP A 320 -1.08 -3.79 8.39
CA ASP A 320 -1.06 -4.27 7.01
C ASP A 320 -1.03 -5.80 7.00
N PRO A 321 -2.10 -6.47 6.55
CA PRO A 321 -2.16 -7.92 6.53
C PRO A 321 -1.33 -8.56 5.40
N ARG A 322 -0.72 -7.76 4.54
CA ARG A 322 0.16 -8.26 3.49
C ARG A 322 1.46 -8.77 4.13
N ARG A 323 2.05 -9.78 3.51
CA ARG A 323 3.34 -10.30 3.95
C ARG A 323 4.40 -9.22 3.76
N GLU A 324 5.33 -9.15 4.70
CA GLU A 324 6.53 -8.34 4.54
C GLU A 324 7.33 -8.80 3.33
N PHE A 325 8.15 -7.90 2.79
CA PHE A 325 9.02 -8.23 1.68
C PHE A 325 10.06 -9.28 2.13
N GLU A 326 10.04 -10.42 1.47
CA GLU A 326 11.06 -11.45 1.61
C GLU A 326 11.89 -11.52 0.33
N GLN A 327 13.20 -11.69 0.48
CA GLN A 327 14.04 -11.93 -0.70
C GLN A 327 13.58 -13.22 -1.38
N PRO A 328 13.43 -13.21 -2.72
CA PRO A 328 12.95 -14.38 -3.45
C PRO A 328 13.93 -15.53 -3.26
N ASN A 329 13.38 -16.70 -2.94
CA ASN A 329 14.15 -17.96 -2.87
C ASN A 329 14.57 -18.43 -4.28
N ASP A 330 15.47 -19.41 -4.35
CA ASP A 330 16.02 -19.90 -5.61
C ASP A 330 14.94 -20.37 -6.60
N SER A 331 13.87 -21.01 -6.13
CA SER A 331 12.75 -21.44 -6.98
C SER A 331 12.00 -20.24 -7.57
N ARG A 332 11.76 -19.20 -6.78
CA ARG A 332 11.12 -17.97 -7.25
C ARG A 332 12.02 -17.19 -8.20
N VAL A 333 13.33 -17.14 -7.93
CA VAL A 333 14.33 -16.56 -8.84
C VAL A 333 14.32 -17.31 -10.17
N LEU A 334 14.32 -18.64 -10.15
CA LEU A 334 14.27 -19.44 -11.38
C LEU A 334 12.98 -19.14 -12.17
N GLN A 335 11.83 -19.07 -11.52
CA GLN A 335 10.57 -18.70 -12.15
C GLN A 335 10.63 -17.30 -12.78
N MET A 336 11.20 -16.30 -12.08
CA MET A 336 11.38 -14.96 -12.63
C MET A 336 12.28 -14.95 -13.87
N LEU A 337 13.35 -15.73 -13.87
CA LEU A 337 14.33 -15.77 -14.94
C LEU A 337 13.87 -16.60 -16.17
N THR A 338 13.03 -17.62 -15.98
CA THR A 338 12.55 -18.50 -17.05
C THR A 338 11.15 -18.13 -17.53
N GLY A 339 10.36 -17.45 -16.70
CA GLY A 339 8.94 -17.19 -16.96
C GLY A 339 8.06 -18.44 -16.85
N GLU A 340 8.60 -19.57 -16.41
CA GLU A 340 7.84 -20.80 -16.21
C GLU A 340 7.07 -20.74 -14.89
N ILE A 341 5.79 -21.11 -14.96
CA ILE A 341 4.99 -21.25 -13.75
C ILE A 341 5.34 -22.57 -13.10
N VAL A 342 6.11 -22.52 -12.02
CA VAL A 342 6.33 -23.68 -11.17
C VAL A 342 5.03 -23.92 -10.40
N GLY A 343 4.22 -24.86 -10.88
CA GLY A 343 3.06 -25.32 -10.12
C GLY A 343 3.56 -26.00 -8.85
N ASP A 344 3.22 -25.43 -7.69
CA ASP A 344 3.40 -26.08 -6.40
C ASP A 344 2.48 -27.28 -6.32
N THR A 345 2.90 -28.40 -6.91
CA THR A 345 2.33 -29.71 -6.60
C THR A 345 2.95 -30.11 -5.26
N ILE A 346 2.31 -29.67 -4.17
CA ILE A 346 2.63 -30.18 -2.84
C ILE A 346 2.20 -31.64 -2.83
N LYS A 347 3.15 -32.56 -2.73
CA LYS A 347 2.87 -33.96 -2.42
C LYS A 347 2.31 -34.04 -1.00
N GLU A 348 1.52 -35.10 -0.74
CA GLU A 348 0.99 -35.40 0.60
C GLU A 348 2.08 -35.52 1.68
N ASP A 349 3.34 -35.72 1.28
CA ASP A 349 4.52 -35.77 2.15
C ASP A 349 5.19 -34.39 2.39
N GLY A 350 4.63 -33.30 1.87
CA GLY A 350 5.17 -31.94 2.01
C GLY A 350 6.34 -31.60 1.09
N THR A 351 6.72 -32.48 0.16
CA THR A 351 7.76 -32.17 -0.83
C THR A 351 7.18 -31.50 -2.07
N CYS A 352 7.78 -30.38 -2.51
CA CYS A 352 7.43 -29.73 -3.78
C CYS A 352 8.04 -30.48 -4.96
N LEU A 353 7.21 -30.87 -5.94
CA LEU A 353 7.70 -31.27 -7.26
C LEU A 353 7.92 -30.00 -8.09
N VAL A 354 9.17 -29.66 -8.33
CA VAL A 354 9.53 -28.71 -9.39
C VAL A 354 9.30 -29.44 -10.71
N ALA A 355 8.28 -29.03 -11.46
CA ALA A 355 8.06 -29.52 -12.81
C ALA A 355 9.15 -28.91 -13.71
N GLY A 356 10.13 -29.71 -14.06
CA GLY A 356 11.14 -29.25 -14.97
C GLY A 356 12.28 -30.24 -15.12
N THR A 357 12.13 -31.12 -16.02
CA THR A 357 13.17 -31.50 -17.02
C THR A 357 12.47 -32.26 -18.13
#